data_6a8caaf26a97ea1b6fa039104ed00e82
#
_entry.id   6a8caaf26a97ea1b6fa039104ed00e82
#
_cell.length_a   1.000
_cell.length_b   1.000
_cell.length_c   1.000
_cell.angle_alpha   90.00
_cell.angle_beta   90.00
_cell.angle_gamma   90.00
#
_symmetry.space_group_name_H-M   'P 1'
#
loop_
_entity.id
_entity.type
_entity.pdbx_description
1 polymer ?
#
loop_
_entity_poly.entity_id
_entity_poly.type
_entity_poly.pdbx_seq_one_letter_code
_entity_poly.pdbx_strand_id
1 'polypeptide(L)'
;MIKTTSSIRLILWTIVPGTGFLNAGDSSSSSIHWNFLIMGLLGGLSLFLYGMAKMSEGMKKAAGDRMRNILAALTRNRVIGMTVGAFVTMIIQSSSATTVMLVSFVQAELMTYVSAISVILGANIGTTITAQLVAFKLTDYALLMITIGFVMTVFSKKDAIKHIGEAILGFGILFFGMKLM
;
A
#
# COMPACT_ATOMS: atom_id res chain seq x y z
N MET A 1 -9.52 -23.48 -53.79
CA MET A 1 -8.27 -22.91 -53.30
C MET A 1 -8.62 -21.81 -52.31
N ILE A 2 -8.17 -21.94 -51.09
CA ILE A 2 -8.20 -20.97 -49.96
C ILE A 2 -9.54 -20.76 -49.22
N LYS A 3 -9.86 -21.67 -48.31
CA LYS A 3 -10.78 -21.49 -47.17
C LYS A 3 -10.06 -21.58 -45.81
N THR A 4 -8.78 -21.13 -45.72
CA THR A 4 -7.95 -21.37 -44.51
C THR A 4 -7.76 -20.12 -43.64
N THR A 5 -8.26 -18.97 -44.06
CA THR A 5 -8.04 -17.68 -43.35
C THR A 5 -9.10 -17.38 -42.28
N SER A 6 -10.23 -18.10 -42.30
CA SER A 6 -11.34 -17.85 -41.35
C SER A 6 -11.10 -18.48 -39.97
N SER A 7 -10.42 -19.64 -39.94
CA SER A 7 -10.22 -20.40 -38.68
C SER A 7 -9.13 -19.81 -37.77
N ILE A 8 -8.14 -19.14 -38.35
CA ILE A 8 -7.05 -18.50 -37.55
C ILE A 8 -7.55 -17.22 -36.84
N ARG A 9 -8.50 -16.52 -37.44
CA ARG A 9 -9.15 -15.34 -36.83
C ARG A 9 -10.00 -15.71 -35.61
N LEU A 10 -10.66 -16.86 -35.65
CA LEU A 10 -11.48 -17.36 -34.53
C LEU A 10 -10.63 -17.82 -33.33
N ILE A 11 -9.44 -18.40 -33.58
CA ILE A 11 -8.53 -18.86 -32.51
C ILE A 11 -7.84 -17.67 -31.84
N LEU A 12 -7.51 -16.62 -32.59
CA LEU A 12 -6.93 -15.38 -32.01
C LEU A 12 -7.92 -14.61 -31.12
N TRP A 13 -9.24 -14.74 -31.40
CA TRP A 13 -10.28 -14.09 -30.59
C TRP A 13 -10.55 -14.78 -29.24
N THR A 14 -10.18 -16.05 -29.08
CA THR A 14 -10.37 -16.82 -27.85
C THR A 14 -9.18 -16.73 -26.89
N ILE A 15 -8.00 -16.27 -27.36
CA ILE A 15 -6.76 -16.25 -26.55
C ILE A 15 -6.44 -14.87 -25.96
N VAL A 16 -7.04 -13.79 -26.46
CA VAL A 16 -6.80 -12.43 -25.97
C VAL A 16 -8.12 -11.79 -25.48
N PRO A 17 -8.51 -11.99 -24.23
CA PRO A 17 -9.71 -11.34 -23.68
C PRO A 17 -9.55 -9.82 -23.45
N GLY A 18 -8.46 -9.23 -23.93
CA GLY A 18 -8.11 -7.82 -23.66
C GLY A 18 -8.50 -6.80 -24.73
N THR A 19 -8.94 -7.21 -25.93
CA THR A 19 -9.24 -6.25 -27.02
C THR A 19 -10.67 -5.72 -27.01
N GLY A 20 -11.53 -6.21 -26.11
CA GLY A 20 -12.88 -5.68 -25.90
C GLY A 20 -12.93 -4.32 -25.17
N PHE A 21 -11.80 -3.83 -24.70
CA PHE A 21 -11.74 -2.61 -23.88
C PHE A 21 -11.79 -1.30 -24.69
N LEU A 22 -11.63 -1.33 -26.00
CA LEU A 22 -11.51 -0.12 -26.84
C LEU A 22 -12.77 0.24 -27.62
N ASN A 23 -13.87 -0.52 -27.48
CA ASN A 23 -15.10 -0.24 -28.21
C ASN A 23 -16.31 0.09 -27.31
N ALA A 24 -16.08 0.88 -26.26
CA ALA A 24 -17.13 1.43 -25.40
C ALA A 24 -17.66 2.76 -25.96
N GLY A 25 -18.14 2.73 -27.21
CA GLY A 25 -18.75 3.86 -27.89
C GLY A 25 -20.07 3.49 -28.54
N ASP A 26 -20.88 2.61 -27.90
CA ASP A 26 -22.25 2.38 -28.35
C ASP A 26 -23.21 2.48 -27.15
N SER A 27 -23.97 3.57 -27.18
CA SER A 27 -25.09 3.88 -26.32
C SER A 27 -26.26 2.95 -26.64
N SER A 28 -26.30 1.79 -25.99
CA SER A 28 -27.54 1.00 -25.93
C SER A 28 -27.58 0.14 -24.69
N SER A 29 -28.54 0.47 -23.82
CA SER A 29 -29.06 -0.32 -22.68
C SER A 29 -27.99 -0.94 -21.76
N SER A 30 -27.75 -0.30 -20.62
CA SER A 30 -26.92 -0.75 -19.51
C SER A 30 -27.45 -2.07 -18.90
N SER A 31 -27.26 -3.18 -19.58
CA SER A 31 -27.19 -4.45 -18.90
C SER A 31 -25.89 -4.44 -18.12
N ILE A 32 -26.00 -4.16 -16.83
CA ILE A 32 -24.87 -4.26 -15.90
C ILE A 32 -24.34 -5.68 -16.04
N HIS A 33 -23.17 -5.82 -16.67
CA HIS A 33 -22.49 -7.12 -16.74
C HIS A 33 -21.96 -7.47 -15.36
N TRP A 34 -22.78 -8.09 -14.52
CA TRP A 34 -22.48 -8.47 -13.15
C TRP A 34 -21.14 -9.22 -13.03
N ASN A 35 -20.81 -10.07 -13.99
CA ASN A 35 -19.54 -10.79 -14.03
C ASN A 35 -18.35 -9.84 -14.13
N PHE A 36 -18.44 -8.79 -14.94
CA PHE A 36 -17.37 -7.81 -15.10
C PHE A 36 -17.21 -6.93 -13.85
N LEU A 37 -18.32 -6.57 -13.22
CA LEU A 37 -18.35 -5.81 -11.98
C LEU A 37 -17.72 -6.61 -10.81
N ILE A 38 -18.09 -7.89 -10.68
CA ILE A 38 -17.53 -8.79 -9.67
C ILE A 38 -16.02 -9.00 -9.90
N MET A 39 -15.59 -9.21 -11.15
CA MET A 39 -14.17 -9.35 -11.48
C MET A 39 -13.38 -8.09 -11.18
N GLY A 40 -13.92 -6.92 -11.50
CA GLY A 40 -13.31 -5.62 -11.19
C GLY A 40 -13.17 -5.39 -9.68
N LEU A 41 -14.24 -5.68 -8.93
CA LEU A 41 -14.26 -5.54 -7.48
C LEU A 41 -13.26 -6.50 -6.81
N LEU A 42 -13.28 -7.78 -7.15
CA LEU A 42 -12.37 -8.77 -6.56
C LEU A 42 -10.92 -8.52 -6.97
N GLY A 43 -10.68 -8.20 -8.24
CA GLY A 43 -9.34 -7.86 -8.73
C GLY A 43 -8.80 -6.57 -8.12
N GLY A 44 -9.62 -5.53 -8.06
CA GLY A 44 -9.27 -4.26 -7.43
C GLY A 44 -8.99 -4.42 -5.94
N LEU A 45 -9.83 -5.17 -5.21
CA LEU A 45 -9.62 -5.47 -3.80
C LEU A 45 -8.33 -6.26 -3.56
N SER A 46 -8.05 -7.26 -4.38
CA SER A 46 -6.82 -8.04 -4.28
C SER A 46 -5.57 -7.18 -4.47
N LEU A 47 -5.57 -6.30 -5.48
CA LEU A 47 -4.49 -5.36 -5.72
C LEU A 47 -4.36 -4.33 -4.58
N PHE A 48 -5.49 -3.84 -4.05
CA PHE A 48 -5.50 -2.92 -2.92
C PHE A 48 -4.83 -3.54 -1.69
N LEU A 49 -5.24 -4.76 -1.31
CA LEU A 49 -4.68 -5.48 -0.16
C LEU A 49 -3.20 -5.84 -0.37
N TYR A 50 -2.83 -6.27 -1.56
CA TYR A 50 -1.45 -6.56 -1.91
C TYR A 50 -0.58 -5.29 -1.88
N GLY A 51 -1.06 -4.18 -2.44
CA GLY A 51 -0.39 -2.88 -2.42
C GLY A 51 -0.17 -2.39 -0.99
N MET A 52 -1.19 -2.52 -0.12
CA MET A 52 -1.08 -2.16 1.31
C MET A 52 -0.03 -3.01 2.03
N ALA A 53 0.00 -4.32 1.80
CA ALA A 53 0.98 -5.22 2.39
C ALA A 53 2.41 -4.86 1.92
N LYS A 54 2.61 -4.63 0.62
CA LYS A 54 3.91 -4.24 0.04
C LYS A 54 4.39 -2.88 0.52
N MET A 55 3.51 -1.89 0.62
CA MET A 55 3.81 -0.58 1.18
C MET A 55 4.30 -0.71 2.63
N SER A 56 3.54 -1.43 3.46
CA SER A 56 3.89 -1.68 4.86
C SER A 56 5.24 -2.38 5.01
N GLU A 57 5.49 -3.44 4.23
CA GLU A 57 6.73 -4.19 4.25
C GLU A 57 7.94 -3.32 3.84
N GLY A 58 7.80 -2.56 2.75
CA GLY A 58 8.85 -1.64 2.27
C GLY A 58 9.19 -0.58 3.31
N MET A 59 8.18 0.03 3.94
CA MET A 59 8.40 1.02 4.99
C MET A 59 9.07 0.43 6.23
N LYS A 60 8.63 -0.75 6.70
CA LYS A 60 9.26 -1.44 7.85
C LYS A 60 10.73 -1.76 7.58
N LYS A 61 11.05 -2.28 6.40
CA LYS A 61 12.43 -2.58 6.00
C LYS A 61 13.29 -1.32 5.85
N ALA A 62 12.73 -0.25 5.28
CA ALA A 62 13.43 1.03 5.14
C ALA A 62 13.74 1.68 6.50
N ALA A 63 12.85 1.54 7.46
CA ALA A 63 13.03 2.08 8.82
C ALA A 63 14.04 1.29 9.66
N GLY A 64 14.14 -0.02 9.45
CA GLY A 64 15.07 -0.92 10.12
C GLY A 64 14.99 -0.89 11.65
N ASP A 65 16.06 -1.34 12.31
CA ASP A 65 16.17 -1.39 13.78
C ASP A 65 16.28 -0.01 14.46
N ARG A 66 16.48 1.06 13.68
CA ARG A 66 16.56 2.44 14.20
C ARG A 66 15.28 2.86 14.91
N MET A 67 14.14 2.27 14.54
CA MET A 67 12.84 2.58 15.11
C MET A 67 12.77 2.24 16.61
N ARG A 68 13.36 1.12 17.03
CA ARG A 68 13.46 0.75 18.46
C ARG A 68 14.26 1.79 19.26
N ASN A 69 15.39 2.23 18.72
CA ASN A 69 16.26 3.20 19.37
C ASN A 69 15.62 4.59 19.48
N ILE A 70 14.83 4.98 18.46
CA ILE A 70 14.08 6.24 18.48
C ILE A 70 13.00 6.21 19.56
N LEU A 71 12.25 5.11 19.68
CA LEU A 71 11.23 4.96 20.73
C LEU A 71 11.82 5.00 22.13
N ALA A 72 12.95 4.35 22.36
CA ALA A 72 13.61 4.32 23.67
C ALA A 72 14.22 5.66 24.08
N ALA A 73 14.76 6.43 23.14
CA ALA A 73 15.53 7.65 23.42
C ALA A 73 14.69 8.93 23.60
N LEU A 74 13.51 9.01 22.97
CA LEU A 74 12.79 10.29 22.78
C LEU A 74 11.57 10.50 23.71
N THR A 75 11.34 9.63 24.69
CA THR A 75 10.10 9.64 25.48
C THR A 75 10.12 10.51 26.75
N ARG A 76 11.09 11.40 26.90
CA ARG A 76 11.18 12.28 28.09
C ARG A 76 10.10 13.36 28.14
N ASN A 77 9.54 13.77 26.99
CA ASN A 77 8.48 14.76 26.89
C ASN A 77 7.22 14.12 26.29
N ARG A 78 6.04 14.34 26.90
CA ARG A 78 4.76 13.76 26.48
C ARG A 78 4.38 14.12 25.04
N VAL A 79 4.61 15.38 24.64
CA VAL A 79 4.30 15.85 23.28
C VAL A 79 5.23 15.21 22.26
N ILE A 80 6.52 15.11 22.59
CA ILE A 80 7.50 14.43 21.74
C ILE A 80 7.16 12.93 21.64
N GLY A 81 6.79 12.28 22.75
CA GLY A 81 6.34 10.90 22.75
C GLY A 81 5.15 10.66 21.82
N MET A 82 4.14 11.54 21.85
CA MET A 82 2.99 11.47 20.95
C MET A 82 3.39 11.63 19.47
N THR A 83 4.23 12.61 19.15
CA THR A 83 4.70 12.83 17.77
C THR A 83 5.52 11.64 17.25
N VAL A 84 6.40 11.10 18.08
CA VAL A 84 7.19 9.91 17.76
C VAL A 84 6.29 8.70 17.57
N GLY A 85 5.30 8.50 18.44
CA GLY A 85 4.32 7.42 18.31
C GLY A 85 3.54 7.49 17.00
N ALA A 86 3.08 8.68 16.62
CA ALA A 86 2.40 8.91 15.35
C ALA A 86 3.31 8.57 14.15
N PHE A 87 4.53 9.06 14.15
CA PHE A 87 5.50 8.83 13.08
C PHE A 87 5.90 7.35 12.96
N VAL A 88 6.18 6.69 14.09
CA VAL A 88 6.52 5.27 14.13
C VAL A 88 5.37 4.41 13.61
N THR A 89 4.15 4.69 14.04
CA THR A 89 2.98 3.92 13.58
C THR A 89 2.66 4.18 12.12
N MET A 90 2.86 5.39 11.62
CA MET A 90 2.75 5.69 10.19
C MET A 90 3.70 4.81 9.36
N ILE A 91 4.91 4.52 9.86
CA ILE A 91 5.90 3.66 9.19
C ILE A 91 5.58 2.18 9.38
N ILE A 92 5.30 1.74 10.62
CA ILE A 92 5.02 0.33 10.94
C ILE A 92 3.67 -0.10 10.36
N GLN A 93 2.73 0.85 10.14
CA GLN A 93 1.37 0.60 9.66
C GLN A 93 0.56 -0.33 10.57
N SER A 94 0.90 -0.36 11.87
CA SER A 94 0.23 -1.20 12.85
C SER A 94 0.35 -0.59 14.25
N SER A 95 -0.73 0.00 14.74
CA SER A 95 -0.81 0.54 16.10
C SER A 95 -0.73 -0.58 17.16
N SER A 96 -1.29 -1.75 16.86
CA SER A 96 -1.21 -2.92 17.74
C SER A 96 0.24 -3.38 17.93
N ALA A 97 1.02 -3.50 16.83
CA ALA A 97 2.42 -3.88 16.92
C ALA A 97 3.23 -2.84 17.71
N THR A 98 2.97 -1.55 17.50
CA THR A 98 3.58 -0.47 18.26
C THR A 98 3.23 -0.58 19.74
N THR A 99 1.98 -0.83 20.09
CA THR A 99 1.51 -0.96 21.47
C THR A 99 2.16 -2.15 22.17
N VAL A 100 2.21 -3.33 21.55
CA VAL A 100 2.86 -4.52 22.11
C VAL A 100 4.37 -4.27 22.36
N MET A 101 5.04 -3.59 21.43
CA MET A 101 6.44 -3.20 21.60
C MET A 101 6.62 -2.26 22.80
N LEU A 102 5.73 -1.29 22.99
CA LEU A 102 5.77 -0.37 24.13
C LEU A 102 5.52 -1.07 25.46
N VAL A 103 4.58 -2.02 25.52
CA VAL A 103 4.37 -2.86 26.71
C VAL A 103 5.67 -3.60 27.07
N SER A 104 6.34 -4.19 26.08
CA SER A 104 7.62 -4.87 26.29
C SER A 104 8.71 -3.92 26.83
N PHE A 105 8.74 -2.66 26.36
CA PHE A 105 9.70 -1.66 26.85
C PHE A 105 9.41 -1.22 28.29
N VAL A 106 8.13 -1.09 28.66
CA VAL A 106 7.73 -0.80 30.05
C VAL A 106 8.10 -1.96 30.97
N GLN A 107 7.86 -3.21 30.54
CA GLN A 107 8.25 -4.41 31.31
C GLN A 107 9.76 -4.54 31.48
N ALA A 108 10.52 -4.12 30.47
CA ALA A 108 12.01 -4.10 30.52
C ALA A 108 12.58 -2.87 31.25
N GLU A 109 11.72 -2.04 31.87
CA GLU A 109 12.10 -0.79 32.55
C GLU A 109 12.84 0.24 31.67
N LEU A 110 12.76 0.06 30.34
CA LEU A 110 13.37 0.99 29.37
C LEU A 110 12.55 2.28 29.21
N MET A 111 11.28 2.28 29.67
CA MET A 111 10.34 3.38 29.50
C MET A 111 9.36 3.43 30.67
N THR A 112 8.99 4.65 31.10
CA THR A 112 7.95 4.81 32.10
C THR A 112 6.56 4.59 31.49
N TYR A 113 5.61 4.10 32.28
CA TYR A 113 4.23 3.89 31.88
C TYR A 113 3.58 5.16 31.30
N VAL A 114 3.83 6.32 31.91
CA VAL A 114 3.29 7.62 31.46
C VAL A 114 3.82 7.99 30.08
N SER A 115 5.10 7.70 29.81
CA SER A 115 5.69 7.91 28.47
C SER A 115 5.08 6.97 27.44
N ALA A 116 4.87 5.70 27.80
CA ALA A 116 4.25 4.72 26.92
C ALA A 116 2.82 5.14 26.50
N ILE A 117 1.99 5.64 27.43
CA ILE A 117 0.66 6.17 27.12
C ILE A 117 0.73 7.29 26.07
N SER A 118 1.69 8.21 26.21
CA SER A 118 1.84 9.32 25.26
C SER A 118 2.15 8.81 23.84
N VAL A 119 3.00 7.79 23.74
CA VAL A 119 3.34 7.16 22.45
C VAL A 119 2.16 6.38 21.89
N ILE A 120 1.36 5.69 22.71
CA ILE A 120 0.14 4.97 22.28
C ILE A 120 -0.90 5.93 21.72
N LEU A 121 -1.12 7.09 22.38
CA LEU A 121 -2.00 8.13 21.83
C LEU A 121 -1.51 8.63 20.46
N GLY A 122 -0.20 8.82 20.32
CA GLY A 122 0.41 9.13 19.03
C GLY A 122 0.22 8.03 17.99
N ALA A 123 0.36 6.78 18.39
CA ALA A 123 0.17 5.63 17.50
C ALA A 123 -1.24 5.60 16.87
N ASN A 124 -2.26 5.93 17.65
CA ASN A 124 -3.63 6.04 17.14
C ASN A 124 -3.77 7.17 16.11
N ILE A 125 -3.11 8.31 16.34
CA ILE A 125 -3.07 9.41 15.37
C ILE A 125 -2.33 8.97 14.09
N GLY A 126 -1.22 8.25 14.20
CA GLY A 126 -0.45 7.73 13.07
C GLY A 126 -1.29 6.84 12.14
N THR A 127 -2.16 6.01 12.70
CA THR A 127 -3.09 5.18 11.92
C THR A 127 -4.09 6.02 11.14
N THR A 128 -4.63 7.08 11.72
CA THR A 128 -5.60 7.97 11.04
C THR A 128 -4.93 8.78 9.92
N ILE A 129 -3.69 9.20 10.10
CA ILE A 129 -2.92 9.89 9.05
C ILE A 129 -2.76 9.00 7.82
N THR A 130 -2.45 7.71 8.03
CA THR A 130 -2.36 6.75 6.92
C THR A 130 -3.69 6.59 6.18
N ALA A 131 -4.80 6.44 6.92
CA ALA A 131 -6.13 6.38 6.33
C ALA A 131 -6.45 7.65 5.54
N GLN A 132 -6.05 8.81 6.05
CA GLN A 132 -6.23 10.10 5.37
C GLN A 132 -5.42 10.19 4.08
N LEU A 133 -4.16 9.70 4.07
CA LEU A 133 -3.34 9.64 2.84
C LEU A 133 -4.00 8.79 1.76
N VAL A 134 -4.62 7.68 2.13
CA VAL A 134 -5.38 6.82 1.19
C VAL A 134 -6.65 7.53 0.69
N ALA A 135 -7.30 8.36 1.50
CA ALA A 135 -8.48 9.10 1.11
C ALA A 135 -8.20 10.22 0.08
N PHE A 136 -6.98 10.74 -0.01
CA PHE A 136 -6.60 11.64 -1.09
C PHE A 136 -6.63 10.90 -2.43
N LYS A 137 -7.38 11.43 -3.41
CA LYS A 137 -7.53 10.84 -4.76
C LYS A 137 -6.21 10.95 -5.55
N LEU A 138 -5.18 10.20 -5.15
CA LEU A 138 -3.91 10.08 -5.88
C LEU A 138 -3.98 8.99 -6.97
N THR A 139 -5.18 8.54 -7.31
CA THR A 139 -5.44 7.47 -8.30
C THR A 139 -4.87 7.79 -9.68
N ASP A 140 -4.83 9.06 -10.07
CA ASP A 140 -4.31 9.47 -11.38
C ASP A 140 -2.78 9.35 -11.46
N TYR A 141 -2.10 9.45 -10.31
CA TYR A 141 -0.64 9.28 -10.21
C TYR A 141 -0.22 7.85 -9.92
N ALA A 142 -1.16 6.91 -9.77
CA ALA A 142 -0.87 5.52 -9.40
C ALA A 142 0.12 4.84 -10.35
N LEU A 143 -0.07 4.99 -11.66
CA LEU A 143 0.83 4.41 -12.67
C LEU A 143 2.24 5.01 -12.61
N LEU A 144 2.35 6.32 -12.36
CA LEU A 144 3.63 6.99 -12.22
C LEU A 144 4.36 6.49 -10.96
N MET A 145 3.64 6.32 -9.86
CA MET A 145 4.21 5.78 -8.61
C MET A 145 4.67 4.33 -8.79
N ILE A 146 3.89 3.49 -9.50
CA ILE A 146 4.29 2.12 -9.83
C ILE A 146 5.60 2.14 -10.64
N THR A 147 5.70 2.99 -11.67
CA THR A 147 6.87 3.08 -12.53
C THR A 147 8.10 3.51 -11.74
N ILE A 148 7.99 4.58 -10.96
CA ILE A 148 9.11 5.08 -10.13
C ILE A 148 9.51 4.03 -9.10
N GLY A 149 8.55 3.44 -8.38
CA GLY A 149 8.81 2.42 -7.37
C GLY A 149 9.48 1.19 -7.97
N PHE A 150 9.04 0.75 -9.15
CA PHE A 150 9.64 -0.38 -9.86
C PHE A 150 11.08 -0.09 -10.28
N VAL A 151 11.33 1.07 -10.90
CA VAL A 151 12.69 1.48 -11.29
C VAL A 151 13.61 1.56 -10.08
N MET A 152 13.18 2.16 -8.97
CA MET A 152 13.96 2.22 -7.74
C MET A 152 14.27 0.82 -7.18
N THR A 153 13.30 -0.09 -7.22
CA THR A 153 13.46 -1.46 -6.69
C THR A 153 14.44 -2.28 -7.53
N VAL A 154 14.38 -2.15 -8.87
CA VAL A 154 15.19 -2.97 -9.80
C VAL A 154 16.60 -2.41 -9.97
N PHE A 155 16.74 -1.09 -10.13
CA PHE A 155 18.03 -0.47 -10.47
C PHE A 155 18.84 -0.01 -9.26
N SER A 156 18.28 0.01 -8.06
CA SER A 156 19.01 0.44 -6.88
C SER A 156 19.93 -0.65 -6.33
N LYS A 157 21.20 -0.28 -6.12
CA LYS A 157 22.20 -1.12 -5.46
C LYS A 157 22.20 -0.98 -3.92
N LYS A 158 21.51 0.03 -3.38
CA LYS A 158 21.44 0.29 -1.93
C LYS A 158 20.12 -0.26 -1.37
N ASP A 159 20.22 -1.13 -0.37
CA ASP A 159 19.04 -1.77 0.25
C ASP A 159 18.01 -0.75 0.77
N ALA A 160 18.45 0.34 1.38
CA ALA A 160 17.55 1.38 1.86
C ALA A 160 16.70 2.01 0.74
N ILE A 161 17.30 2.29 -0.44
CA ILE A 161 16.60 2.87 -1.58
C ILE A 161 15.66 1.83 -2.21
N LYS A 162 16.07 0.57 -2.25
CA LYS A 162 15.25 -0.55 -2.71
C LYS A 162 13.99 -0.69 -1.87
N HIS A 163 14.10 -0.64 -0.53
CA HIS A 163 12.94 -0.73 0.36
C HIS A 163 12.01 0.48 0.27
N ILE A 164 12.55 1.68 0.06
CA ILE A 164 11.74 2.87 -0.24
C ILE A 164 11.02 2.69 -1.58
N GLY A 165 11.69 2.14 -2.59
CA GLY A 165 11.10 1.80 -3.89
C GLY A 165 9.95 0.80 -3.75
N GLU A 166 10.12 -0.24 -2.92
CA GLU A 166 9.05 -1.22 -2.60
C GLU A 166 7.84 -0.54 -1.93
N ALA A 167 8.07 0.42 -1.03
CA ALA A 167 7.00 1.18 -0.40
C ALA A 167 6.22 2.05 -1.41
N ILE A 168 6.92 2.77 -2.27
CA ILE A 168 6.32 3.62 -3.32
C ILE A 168 5.56 2.75 -4.32
N LEU A 169 6.12 1.61 -4.74
CA LEU A 169 5.49 0.65 -5.63
C LEU A 169 4.20 0.10 -5.01
N GLY A 170 4.26 -0.30 -3.72
CA GLY A 170 3.10 -0.78 -2.99
C GLY A 170 1.99 0.27 -2.90
N PHE A 171 2.36 1.53 -2.65
CA PHE A 171 1.43 2.66 -2.64
C PHE A 171 0.76 2.88 -4.00
N GLY A 172 1.52 2.80 -5.08
CA GLY A 172 0.99 2.88 -6.44
C GLY A 172 0.01 1.75 -6.77
N ILE A 173 0.33 0.49 -6.42
CA ILE A 173 -0.55 -0.66 -6.62
C ILE A 173 -1.83 -0.52 -5.80
N LEU A 174 -1.76 -0.01 -4.56
CA LEU A 174 -2.90 0.27 -3.70
C LEU A 174 -3.88 1.24 -4.39
N PHE A 175 -3.39 2.37 -4.88
CA PHE A 175 -4.25 3.33 -5.59
C PHE A 175 -4.79 2.80 -6.91
N PHE A 176 -4.00 2.00 -7.61
CA PHE A 176 -4.45 1.35 -8.84
C PHE A 176 -5.57 0.34 -8.57
N GLY A 177 -5.44 -0.46 -7.50
CA GLY A 177 -6.48 -1.35 -7.04
C GLY A 177 -7.78 -0.62 -6.69
N MET A 178 -7.67 0.53 -5.98
CA MET A 178 -8.82 1.37 -5.65
C MET A 178 -9.49 2.00 -6.90
N LYS A 179 -8.72 2.30 -7.94
CA LYS A 179 -9.27 2.80 -9.21
C LYS A 179 -10.05 1.74 -9.98
N LEU A 180 -9.67 0.46 -9.81
CA LEU A 180 -10.33 -0.67 -10.47
C LEU A 180 -11.64 -1.09 -9.80
N MET A 181 -11.80 -0.80 -8.51
CA MET A 181 -13.03 -1.02 -7.75
C MET A 181 -14.11 -0.01 -8.12
#